data_543a985f1dc7c655268c884558a4f54e
#
_entry.id   543a985f1dc7c655268c884558a4f54e
#
_cell.length_a   1.000
_cell.length_b   1.000
_cell.length_c   1.000
_cell.angle_alpha   90.00
_cell.angle_beta   90.00
_cell.angle_gamma   90.00
#
_symmetry.space_group_name_H-M   'P 1'
#
loop_
_entity.id
_entity.type
_entity.pdbx_description
1 polymer ?
#
loop_
_entity_poly.entity_id
_entity_poly.type
_entity_poly.pdbx_seq_one_letter_code
_entity_poly.pdbx_strand_id
1 'polypeptide(L)'
;MSAALFQGDGHATAKTYLWMHPIYGATALGLEFLHDRLRFLPRPLRALAYTAVIFGAEFATGWLLRKALGRCPWDYEKQGWNVSGLIRLDYAPFWYAAGLLFEPAREALLRVTSEALRQTPEYRHAVEAGSVSPPPRPPAVSTEQNAGETAENFLRAEEAEHKAAS
;
A
#
# COMPACT_ATOMS: atom_id res chain seq x y z
N MET A 1 -5.91 -1.04 17.33
CA MET A 1 -7.30 -0.60 17.60
C MET A 1 -8.19 -1.73 18.14
N SER A 2 -8.05 -2.96 17.69
CA SER A 2 -8.94 -4.07 18.08
C SER A 2 -8.84 -4.51 19.54
N ALA A 3 -7.68 -4.41 20.18
CA ALA A 3 -7.50 -4.90 21.56
C ALA A 3 -8.20 -4.05 22.63
N ALA A 4 -8.30 -2.74 22.43
CA ALA A 4 -8.95 -1.84 23.39
C ALA A 4 -10.47 -1.97 23.39
N LEU A 5 -11.06 -2.29 22.25
CA LEU A 5 -12.52 -2.53 22.13
C LEU A 5 -12.98 -3.82 22.79
N PHE A 6 -12.10 -4.84 22.88
CA PHE A 6 -12.41 -6.13 23.52
C PHE A 6 -12.16 -6.15 25.04
N GLN A 7 -11.45 -5.17 25.58
CA GLN A 7 -11.12 -5.11 27.01
C GLN A 7 -12.04 -4.18 27.82
N GLY A 8 -13.12 -3.68 27.24
CA GLY A 8 -14.11 -2.87 27.97
C GLY A 8 -13.62 -1.49 28.40
N ASP A 9 -12.47 -1.03 27.89
CA ASP A 9 -11.99 0.34 28.08
C ASP A 9 -12.86 1.28 27.25
N GLY A 10 -13.78 1.97 27.90
CA GLY A 10 -14.69 2.94 27.27
C GLY A 10 -13.99 4.16 26.61
N HIS A 11 -12.68 4.23 26.76
CA HIS A 11 -11.80 5.18 26.07
C HIS A 11 -10.90 4.39 25.12
N ALA A 12 -11.31 4.17 23.88
CA ALA A 12 -10.51 3.56 22.82
C ALA A 12 -9.19 4.34 22.62
N THR A 13 -8.28 4.26 23.57
CA THR A 13 -6.97 4.90 23.55
C THR A 13 -6.09 4.16 22.58
N ALA A 14 -6.06 4.61 21.33
CA ALA A 14 -5.07 4.21 20.36
C ALA A 14 -3.71 4.72 20.85
N LYS A 15 -2.97 3.90 21.58
CA LYS A 15 -1.57 4.20 21.92
C LYS A 15 -0.74 4.10 20.65
N THR A 16 -0.66 5.19 19.91
CA THR A 16 0.27 5.33 18.80
C THR A 16 1.60 5.76 19.39
N TYR A 17 2.59 4.89 19.31
CA TYR A 17 3.92 5.25 19.74
C TYR A 17 4.54 6.25 18.77
N LEU A 18 5.03 7.37 19.24
CA LEU A 18 5.66 8.43 18.44
C LEU A 18 6.75 7.87 17.51
N TRP A 19 7.48 6.87 17.95
CA TRP A 19 8.51 6.17 17.19
C TRP A 19 8.00 5.41 15.96
N MET A 20 6.73 5.04 15.92
CA MET A 20 6.18 4.31 14.77
C MET A 20 6.04 5.19 13.53
N HIS A 21 5.79 6.49 13.69
CA HIS A 21 5.65 7.40 12.55
C HIS A 21 6.90 7.47 11.67
N PRO A 22 8.10 7.77 12.22
CA PRO A 22 9.33 7.78 11.41
C PRO A 22 9.68 6.39 10.86
N ILE A 23 9.39 5.31 11.59
CA ILE A 23 9.65 3.94 11.14
C ILE A 23 8.80 3.60 9.92
N TYR A 24 7.48 3.83 9.98
CA TYR A 24 6.59 3.57 8.85
C TYR A 24 6.87 4.51 7.68
N GLY A 25 7.21 5.77 7.93
CA GLY A 25 7.64 6.71 6.89
C GLY A 25 8.90 6.22 6.16
N ALA A 26 9.93 5.82 6.90
CA ALA A 26 11.15 5.26 6.33
C ALA A 26 10.89 3.94 5.58
N THR A 27 10.02 3.09 6.12
CA THR A 27 9.62 1.83 5.47
C THR A 27 8.91 2.11 4.15
N ALA A 28 8.00 3.09 4.10
CA ALA A 28 7.31 3.48 2.87
C ALA A 28 8.28 3.95 1.78
N LEU A 29 9.29 4.77 2.13
CA LEU A 29 10.36 5.17 1.22
C LEU A 29 11.20 3.96 0.76
N GLY A 30 11.47 3.01 1.66
CA GLY A 30 12.16 1.77 1.33
C GLY A 30 11.37 0.91 0.35
N LEU A 31 10.04 0.82 0.50
CA LEU A 31 9.16 0.11 -0.42
C LEU A 31 9.11 0.80 -1.80
N GLU A 32 9.11 2.13 -1.85
CA GLU A 32 9.17 2.89 -3.10
C GLU A 32 10.46 2.59 -3.87
N PHE A 33 11.61 2.64 -3.18
CA PHE A 33 12.89 2.27 -3.78
C PHE A 33 12.91 0.81 -4.26
N LEU A 34 12.35 -0.10 -3.47
CA LEU A 34 12.28 -1.52 -3.81
C LEU A 34 11.34 -1.77 -4.99
N HIS A 35 10.22 -1.06 -5.06
CA HIS A 35 9.28 -1.13 -6.18
C HIS A 35 9.99 -0.90 -7.52
N ASP A 36 10.79 0.15 -7.61
CA ASP A 36 11.52 0.48 -8.84
C ASP A 36 12.55 -0.60 -9.22
N ARG A 37 13.17 -1.21 -8.23
CA ARG A 37 14.16 -2.30 -8.44
C ARG A 37 13.53 -3.63 -8.82
N LEU A 38 12.33 -3.92 -8.34
CA LEU A 38 11.65 -5.20 -8.51
C LEU A 38 10.55 -5.17 -9.60
N ARG A 39 10.51 -4.15 -10.44
CA ARG A 39 9.50 -4.02 -11.51
C ARG A 39 9.45 -5.20 -12.49
N PHE A 40 10.56 -5.93 -12.61
CA PHE A 40 10.65 -7.13 -13.46
C PHE A 40 9.96 -8.36 -12.85
N LEU A 41 9.65 -8.36 -11.54
CA LEU A 41 8.95 -9.46 -10.88
C LEU A 41 7.41 -9.31 -11.01
N PRO A 42 6.66 -10.40 -11.06
CA PRO A 42 5.21 -10.35 -10.98
C PRO A 42 4.74 -9.83 -9.61
N ARG A 43 3.58 -9.16 -9.59
CA ARG A 43 3.02 -8.53 -8.39
C ARG A 43 3.02 -9.41 -7.13
N PRO A 44 2.62 -10.70 -7.17
CA PRO A 44 2.64 -11.54 -5.98
C PRO A 44 4.04 -11.72 -5.37
N LEU A 45 5.07 -11.85 -6.20
CA LEU A 45 6.46 -11.97 -5.73
C LEU A 45 6.97 -10.65 -5.16
N ARG A 46 6.58 -9.51 -5.75
CA ARG A 46 6.89 -8.19 -5.18
C ARG A 46 6.24 -8.01 -3.81
N ALA A 47 4.98 -8.41 -3.65
CA ALA A 47 4.29 -8.35 -2.38
C ALA A 47 4.97 -9.19 -1.29
N LEU A 48 5.52 -10.37 -1.64
CA LEU A 48 6.36 -11.17 -0.72
C LEU A 48 7.64 -10.41 -0.33
N ALA A 49 8.31 -9.78 -1.30
CA ALA A 49 9.50 -8.97 -1.01
C ALA A 49 9.16 -7.77 -0.11
N TYR A 50 8.03 -7.10 -0.33
CA TYR A 50 7.56 -6.02 0.54
C TYR A 50 7.28 -6.53 1.96
N THR A 51 6.64 -7.67 2.10
CA THR A 51 6.40 -8.33 3.40
C THR A 51 7.70 -8.60 4.14
N ALA A 52 8.71 -9.14 3.45
CA ALA A 52 10.02 -9.41 4.04
C ALA A 52 10.71 -8.12 4.49
N VAL A 53 10.61 -7.03 3.72
CA VAL A 53 11.17 -5.73 4.08
C VAL A 53 10.45 -5.11 5.28
N ILE A 54 9.12 -5.22 5.35
CA ILE A 54 8.34 -4.74 6.50
C ILE A 54 8.78 -5.47 7.77
N PHE A 55 8.85 -6.80 7.76
CA PHE A 55 9.34 -7.57 8.90
C PHE A 55 10.80 -7.24 9.25
N GLY A 56 11.66 -7.06 8.23
CA GLY A 56 13.03 -6.65 8.43
C GLY A 56 13.15 -5.28 9.10
N ALA A 57 12.34 -4.32 8.69
CA ALA A 57 12.29 -2.98 9.28
C ALA A 57 11.78 -3.03 10.73
N GLU A 58 10.68 -3.77 11.00
CA GLU A 58 10.16 -3.96 12.36
C GLU A 58 11.21 -4.62 13.27
N PHE A 59 11.86 -5.68 12.80
CA PHE A 59 12.89 -6.37 13.57
C PHE A 59 14.10 -5.48 13.83
N ALA A 60 14.67 -4.86 12.80
CA ALA A 60 15.85 -4.02 12.90
C ALA A 60 15.63 -2.82 13.81
N THR A 61 14.49 -2.14 13.65
CA THR A 61 14.15 -0.97 14.47
C THR A 61 13.83 -1.37 15.91
N GLY A 62 13.09 -2.45 16.12
CA GLY A 62 12.82 -2.98 17.45
C GLY A 62 14.09 -3.40 18.18
N TRP A 63 15.02 -4.08 17.49
CA TRP A 63 16.31 -4.46 18.01
C TRP A 63 17.17 -3.23 18.37
N LEU A 64 17.22 -2.25 17.46
CA LEU A 64 17.96 -1.00 17.68
C LEU A 64 17.42 -0.23 18.90
N LEU A 65 16.10 -0.09 19.00
CA LEU A 65 15.45 0.59 20.12
C LEU A 65 15.67 -0.17 21.44
N ARG A 66 15.61 -1.50 21.43
CA ARG A 66 15.90 -2.32 22.61
C ARG A 66 17.36 -2.11 23.06
N LYS A 67 18.31 -2.02 22.12
CA LYS A 67 19.71 -1.76 22.42
C LYS A 67 19.97 -0.33 22.91
N ALA A 68 19.32 0.67 22.33
CA ALA A 68 19.54 2.08 22.62
C ALA A 68 18.80 2.56 23.90
N LEU A 69 17.57 2.09 24.10
CA LEU A 69 16.69 2.53 25.16
C LEU A 69 16.50 1.51 26.30
N GLY A 70 17.14 0.33 26.20
CA GLY A 70 16.97 -0.78 27.14
C GLY A 70 15.61 -1.49 27.00
N ARG A 71 14.71 -1.02 26.15
CA ARG A 71 13.37 -1.59 25.91
C ARG A 71 12.90 -1.28 24.50
N CYS A 72 12.07 -2.18 23.95
CA CYS A 72 11.31 -1.91 22.74
C CYS A 72 9.94 -1.31 23.11
N PRO A 73 9.42 -0.30 22.37
CA PRO A 73 8.10 0.26 22.60
C PRO A 73 6.95 -0.74 22.45
N TRP A 74 7.17 -1.80 21.69
CA TRP A 74 6.26 -2.92 21.54
C TRP A 74 6.94 -4.21 22.00
N ASP A 75 6.14 -5.15 22.49
CA ASP A 75 6.62 -6.44 22.99
C ASP A 75 5.61 -7.53 22.63
N TYR A 76 6.07 -8.50 21.87
CA TYR A 76 5.30 -9.66 21.43
C TYR A 76 5.75 -10.97 22.10
N GLU A 77 6.58 -10.94 23.15
CA GLU A 77 7.12 -12.14 23.80
C GLU A 77 6.02 -13.10 24.28
N LYS A 78 4.89 -12.55 24.74
CA LYS A 78 3.73 -13.32 25.21
C LYS A 78 2.83 -13.84 24.09
N GLN A 79 3.11 -13.48 22.85
CA GLN A 79 2.32 -13.87 21.68
C GLN A 79 2.96 -15.09 21.02
N GLY A 80 2.12 -16.04 20.53
CA GLY A 80 2.62 -17.13 19.71
C GLY A 80 3.21 -16.61 18.38
N TRP A 81 4.07 -17.41 17.78
CA TRP A 81 4.68 -17.14 16.47
C TRP A 81 5.45 -15.81 16.38
N ASN A 82 6.11 -15.41 17.48
CA ASN A 82 6.97 -14.25 17.49
C ASN A 82 8.45 -14.60 17.26
N VAL A 83 9.24 -13.63 16.82
CA VAL A 83 10.70 -13.74 16.74
C VAL A 83 11.29 -12.70 17.69
N SER A 84 11.89 -13.18 18.77
CA SER A 84 12.54 -12.35 19.80
C SER A 84 11.63 -11.27 20.42
N GLY A 85 10.30 -11.47 20.38
CA GLY A 85 9.32 -10.47 20.83
C GLY A 85 9.24 -9.21 19.96
N LEU A 86 9.96 -9.15 18.84
CA LEU A 86 10.06 -7.96 17.99
C LEU A 86 9.11 -7.99 16.80
N ILE A 87 8.84 -9.16 16.23
CA ILE A 87 7.90 -9.34 15.11
C ILE A 87 6.96 -10.51 15.37
N ARG A 88 5.80 -10.49 14.72
CA ARG A 88 4.79 -11.54 14.76
C ARG A 88 4.59 -12.12 13.36
N LEU A 89 4.95 -13.39 13.18
CA LEU A 89 4.84 -14.06 11.89
C LEU A 89 3.39 -14.34 11.46
N ASP A 90 2.46 -14.41 12.41
CA ASP A 90 1.02 -14.55 12.12
C ASP A 90 0.43 -13.31 11.44
N TYR A 91 1.16 -12.18 11.41
CA TYR A 91 0.80 -11.01 10.61
C TYR A 91 1.27 -11.09 9.14
N ALA A 92 1.98 -12.14 8.75
CA ALA A 92 2.46 -12.28 7.37
C ALA A 92 1.35 -12.18 6.31
N PRO A 93 0.16 -12.83 6.46
CA PRO A 93 -0.92 -12.67 5.49
C PRO A 93 -1.43 -11.22 5.40
N PHE A 94 -1.47 -10.51 6.53
CA PHE A 94 -1.88 -9.11 6.59
C PHE A 94 -0.87 -8.21 5.87
N TRP A 95 0.44 -8.37 6.14
CA TRP A 95 1.48 -7.62 5.46
C TRP A 95 1.59 -7.95 3.98
N TYR A 96 1.32 -9.20 3.61
CA TYR A 96 1.24 -9.61 2.21
C TYR A 96 0.08 -8.91 1.48
N ALA A 97 -1.10 -8.87 2.09
CA ALA A 97 -2.24 -8.14 1.54
C ALA A 97 -1.95 -6.63 1.41
N ALA A 98 -1.31 -6.03 2.43
CA ALA A 98 -0.85 -4.65 2.37
C ALA A 98 0.17 -4.42 1.24
N GLY A 99 1.08 -5.36 1.02
CA GLY A 99 2.03 -5.35 -0.10
C GLY A 99 1.35 -5.40 -1.47
N LEU A 100 0.29 -6.19 -1.62
CA LEU A 100 -0.51 -6.23 -2.85
C LEU A 100 -1.26 -4.92 -3.10
N LEU A 101 -1.70 -4.25 -2.03
CA LEU A 101 -2.42 -2.98 -2.10
C LEU A 101 -1.50 -1.77 -2.24
N PHE A 102 -0.21 -1.92 -1.94
CA PHE A 102 0.76 -0.82 -1.99
C PHE A 102 0.81 -0.17 -3.39
N GLU A 103 0.95 -0.97 -4.44
CA GLU A 103 1.08 -0.47 -5.80
C GLU A 103 -0.17 0.30 -6.29
N PRO A 104 -1.39 -0.26 -6.20
CA PRO A 104 -2.56 0.47 -6.62
C PRO A 104 -2.83 1.71 -5.75
N ALA A 105 -2.54 1.68 -4.45
CA ALA A 105 -2.64 2.83 -3.58
C ALA A 105 -1.63 3.93 -3.97
N ARG A 106 -0.38 3.54 -4.25
CA ARG A 106 0.66 4.43 -4.78
C ARG A 106 0.23 5.10 -6.08
N GLU A 107 -0.25 4.32 -7.04
CA GLU A 107 -0.71 4.85 -8.33
C GLU A 107 -1.88 5.83 -8.16
N ALA A 108 -2.85 5.48 -7.32
CA ALA A 108 -3.98 6.36 -7.02
C ALA A 108 -3.50 7.69 -6.39
N LEU A 109 -2.60 7.62 -5.41
CA LEU A 109 -2.04 8.78 -4.75
C LEU A 109 -1.28 9.68 -5.73
N LEU A 110 -0.43 9.10 -6.59
CA LEU A 110 0.31 9.85 -7.60
C LEU A 110 -0.63 10.53 -8.61
N ARG A 111 -1.71 9.87 -9.03
CA ARG A 111 -2.73 10.46 -9.91
C ARG A 111 -3.40 11.67 -9.26
N VAL A 112 -3.88 11.51 -8.04
CA VAL A 112 -4.55 12.60 -7.30
C VAL A 112 -3.59 13.77 -7.07
N THR A 113 -2.36 13.48 -6.66
CA THR A 113 -1.35 14.53 -6.40
C THR A 113 -0.96 15.25 -7.69
N SER A 114 -0.74 14.51 -8.79
CA SER A 114 -0.38 15.13 -10.08
C SER A 114 -1.51 15.99 -10.63
N GLU A 115 -2.76 15.58 -10.45
CA GLU A 115 -3.90 16.38 -10.89
C GLU A 115 -4.06 17.63 -10.03
N ALA A 116 -3.93 17.52 -8.71
CA ALA A 116 -3.96 18.65 -7.80
C ALA A 116 -2.86 19.68 -8.13
N LEU A 117 -1.63 19.21 -8.41
CA LEU A 117 -0.53 20.08 -8.80
C LEU A 117 -0.81 20.84 -10.11
N ARG A 118 -1.40 20.18 -11.11
CA ARG A 118 -1.76 20.82 -12.39
C ARG A 118 -2.74 21.97 -12.24
N GLN A 119 -3.53 21.97 -11.20
CA GLN A 119 -4.53 23.00 -10.92
C GLN A 119 -3.94 24.22 -10.19
N THR A 120 -2.69 24.12 -9.66
CA THR A 120 -2.04 25.25 -8.99
C THR A 120 -1.55 26.30 -10.00
N PRO A 121 -1.77 27.60 -9.75
CA PRO A 121 -1.28 28.67 -10.63
C PRO A 121 0.25 28.63 -10.80
N GLU A 122 0.97 28.40 -9.71
CA GLU A 122 2.44 28.35 -9.67
C GLU A 122 2.98 27.28 -10.60
N TYR A 123 2.37 26.09 -10.61
CA TYR A 123 2.77 25.01 -11.49
C TYR A 123 2.52 25.36 -12.97
N ARG A 124 1.36 25.94 -13.28
CA ARG A 124 1.05 26.36 -14.65
C ARG A 124 2.05 27.40 -15.16
N HIS A 125 2.35 28.41 -14.35
CA HIS A 125 3.37 29.41 -14.70
C HIS A 125 4.76 28.80 -14.89
N ALA A 126 5.15 27.84 -14.07
CA ALA A 126 6.43 27.15 -14.20
C ALA A 126 6.51 26.29 -15.47
N VAL A 127 5.43 25.67 -15.90
CA VAL A 127 5.34 24.94 -17.17
C VAL A 127 5.38 25.88 -18.36
N GLU A 128 4.63 26.99 -18.34
CA GLU A 128 4.63 28.03 -19.38
C GLU A 128 6.00 28.68 -19.53
N ALA A 129 6.72 28.87 -18.43
CA ALA A 129 8.09 29.39 -18.42
C ALA A 129 9.15 28.34 -18.84
N GLY A 130 8.76 27.09 -19.11
CA GLY A 130 9.68 26.01 -19.48
C GLY A 130 10.59 25.54 -18.35
N SER A 131 10.32 25.97 -17.09
CA SER A 131 11.13 25.63 -15.93
C SER A 131 10.82 24.20 -15.40
N VAL A 132 9.64 23.65 -15.71
CA VAL A 132 9.20 22.33 -15.30
C VAL A 132 8.53 21.62 -16.47
N SER A 133 8.95 20.38 -16.74
CA SER A 133 8.28 19.54 -17.73
C SER A 133 6.98 18.99 -17.15
N PRO A 134 5.86 19.03 -17.88
CA PRO A 134 4.63 18.43 -17.40
C PRO A 134 4.83 16.92 -17.20
N PRO A 135 4.33 16.34 -16.11
CA PRO A 135 4.38 14.89 -15.91
C PRO A 135 3.63 14.19 -17.04
N PRO A 136 4.05 12.99 -17.43
CA PRO A 136 3.35 12.23 -18.45
C PRO A 136 1.87 12.09 -18.08
N ARG A 137 0.99 12.30 -19.06
CA ARG A 137 -0.44 12.13 -18.83
C ARG A 137 -0.69 10.67 -18.44
N PRO A 138 -1.38 10.41 -17.33
CA PRO A 138 -1.74 9.03 -16.99
C PRO A 138 -2.50 8.44 -18.18
N PRO A 139 -2.29 7.14 -18.50
CA PRO A 139 -3.04 6.48 -19.55
C PRO A 139 -4.53 6.68 -19.28
N ALA A 140 -5.27 7.07 -20.31
CA ALA A 140 -6.72 7.20 -20.20
C ALA A 140 -7.24 5.88 -19.62
N VAL A 141 -7.97 5.96 -18.54
CA VAL A 141 -8.65 4.78 -17.99
C VAL A 141 -9.64 4.37 -19.07
N SER A 142 -9.40 3.25 -19.71
CA SER A 142 -10.26 2.67 -20.76
C SER A 142 -11.55 2.11 -20.16
N THR A 143 -12.19 2.90 -19.28
CA THR A 143 -13.47 2.57 -18.65
C THR A 143 -14.57 2.44 -19.71
N GLU A 144 -14.50 3.26 -20.77
CA GLU A 144 -15.48 3.20 -21.86
C GLU A 144 -15.28 1.96 -22.75
N GLN A 145 -14.04 1.54 -23.03
CA GLN A 145 -13.77 0.35 -23.82
C GLN A 145 -14.19 -0.94 -23.08
N ASN A 146 -13.89 -1.04 -21.79
CA ASN A 146 -14.29 -2.20 -20.99
C ASN A 146 -15.81 -2.27 -20.77
N ALA A 147 -16.49 -1.14 -20.63
CA ALA A 147 -17.95 -1.09 -20.49
C ALA A 147 -18.64 -1.49 -21.81
N GLY A 148 -18.13 -1.04 -22.94
CA GLY A 148 -18.65 -1.42 -24.27
C GLY A 148 -18.46 -2.91 -24.56
N GLU A 149 -17.27 -3.44 -24.31
CA GLU A 149 -16.94 -4.85 -24.53
C GLU A 149 -17.74 -5.79 -23.61
N THR A 150 -17.97 -5.38 -22.36
CA THR A 150 -18.82 -6.13 -21.42
C THR A 150 -20.29 -6.13 -21.84
N ALA A 151 -20.81 -5.01 -22.31
CA ALA A 151 -22.18 -4.90 -22.79
C ALA A 151 -22.40 -5.72 -24.09
N GLU A 152 -21.46 -5.67 -25.04
CA GLU A 152 -21.54 -6.49 -26.26
C GLU A 152 -21.47 -7.99 -25.97
N ASN A 153 -20.60 -8.39 -25.06
CA ASN A 153 -20.50 -9.81 -24.66
C ASN A 153 -21.76 -10.29 -23.94
N PHE A 154 -22.42 -9.44 -23.15
CA PHE A 154 -23.67 -9.76 -22.49
C PHE A 154 -24.80 -9.93 -23.50
N LEU A 155 -24.95 -9.02 -24.46
CA LEU A 155 -25.95 -9.11 -25.51
C LEU A 155 -25.77 -10.33 -26.42
N ARG A 156 -24.52 -10.69 -26.78
CA ARG A 156 -24.22 -11.91 -27.54
C ARG A 156 -24.57 -13.18 -26.76
N ALA A 157 -24.41 -13.18 -25.43
CA ALA A 157 -24.80 -14.32 -24.60
C ALA A 157 -26.32 -14.51 -24.58
N GLU A 158 -27.10 -13.44 -24.45
CA GLU A 158 -28.57 -13.48 -24.50
C GLU A 158 -29.11 -13.95 -25.86
N GLU A 159 -28.51 -13.48 -26.97
CA GLU A 159 -28.90 -13.93 -28.33
C GLU A 159 -28.58 -15.42 -28.52
N ALA A 160 -27.47 -15.90 -27.97
CA ALA A 160 -27.11 -17.32 -28.07
C ALA A 160 -28.07 -18.24 -27.28
N GLU A 161 -28.49 -17.79 -26.06
CA GLU A 161 -29.49 -18.53 -25.28
C GLU A 161 -30.86 -18.55 -25.93
N HIS A 162 -31.29 -17.45 -26.53
CA HIS A 162 -32.59 -17.39 -27.21
C HIS A 162 -32.62 -18.29 -28.46
N LYS A 163 -31.49 -18.39 -29.18
CA LYS A 163 -31.34 -19.24 -30.33
C LYS A 163 -31.24 -20.73 -30.00
N ALA A 164 -30.77 -21.09 -28.83
CA ALA A 164 -30.70 -22.46 -28.33
C ALA A 164 -32.05 -22.97 -27.80
N ALA A 165 -32.97 -22.08 -27.47
CA ALA A 165 -34.31 -22.37 -26.94
C ALA A 165 -35.41 -22.45 -28.03
N SER A 166 -35.09 -22.15 -29.30
CA SER A 166 -35.98 -22.24 -30.47
C SER A 166 -35.69 -23.49 -31.30
#